data_51e2d90b7db4072a4021cda72ee69167
#
_entry.id   51e2d90b7db4072a4021cda72ee69167
#
_cell.length_a   1.000
_cell.length_b   1.000
_cell.length_c   1.000
_cell.angle_alpha   90.00
_cell.angle_beta   90.00
_cell.angle_gamma   90.00
#
_symmetry.space_group_name_H-M   'P 1'
#
loop_
_entity.id
_entity.type
_entity.pdbx_description
1 polymer ?
#
loop_
_entity_poly.entity_id
_entity_poly.type
_entity_poly.pdbx_seq_one_letter_code
_entity_poly.pdbx_strand_id
1 'polypeptide(L)'
;MNNKIKTAVAGTLLASASVSNAGITWDAGEWTVDMSGNVSSFAIFSDAKDTTGPKGGLAATQRSNEANSNSTSISTGVLPDWLGFTATTRQNDIDTSVTISFQPDAGGNAALQGGGNSGNWQAFLTFGDKSWGSVKVGKDMGIFASTAGMNDMTLMGVGATGGTEGNGVNFSSSGADTTMGGIGTGYIYADWKGQIAYTTPNMNGFLATVGITQPWNAEGDKVTSAASTGGSDNFAYEGQASYSWTGDFTGKAWVGAFYQDVQNLQGVGIAAGGTDADAQAFEAGITTTVMNIGLTAYAYSGEGAGTTGMLTRGFDATGSARDSEGGYLQATYVTPMYTKLGVAYGVSKLDDNTADAGKNLVKENNRITVGAYQPLTKHLILVAEFSHVESESHLSTQSDSEQDIMSVGAILFF
;
A
#
# COMPACT_ATOMS: atom_id res chain seq x y z
N MET A 1 -18.99 11.61 -33.89
CA MET A 1 -17.88 10.69 -33.58
C MET A 1 -17.92 10.36 -32.11
N ASN A 2 -17.92 9.07 -31.79
CA ASN A 2 -18.38 8.54 -30.50
C ASN A 2 -17.45 8.82 -29.32
N ASN A 3 -17.99 9.50 -28.30
CA ASN A 3 -17.36 9.79 -27.00
C ASN A 3 -17.16 8.57 -26.07
N LYS A 4 -17.08 7.35 -26.58
CA LYS A 4 -16.97 6.11 -25.79
C LYS A 4 -15.56 5.52 -25.66
N ILE A 5 -14.52 6.20 -26.11
CA ILE A 5 -13.15 5.66 -26.15
C ILE A 5 -12.23 6.26 -25.07
N LYS A 6 -12.70 7.25 -24.29
CA LYS A 6 -11.86 8.01 -23.35
C LYS A 6 -11.60 7.35 -21.98
N THR A 7 -12.03 6.10 -21.74
CA THR A 7 -12.08 5.55 -20.38
C THR A 7 -11.13 4.38 -20.11
N ALA A 8 -10.26 4.00 -21.02
CA ALA A 8 -9.59 2.71 -20.93
C ALA A 8 -8.14 2.70 -20.38
N VAL A 9 -7.49 3.84 -20.21
CA VAL A 9 -6.06 3.87 -19.81
C VAL A 9 -5.81 4.53 -18.45
N ALA A 10 -6.70 5.40 -17.97
CA ALA A 10 -6.58 6.01 -16.63
C ALA A 10 -7.23 5.18 -15.50
N GLY A 11 -7.76 4.01 -15.81
CA GLY A 11 -8.74 3.29 -14.97
C GLY A 11 -8.18 2.32 -13.92
N THR A 12 -6.89 2.19 -13.69
CA THR A 12 -6.39 1.14 -12.78
C THR A 12 -6.16 1.58 -11.35
N LEU A 13 -6.13 2.85 -11.04
CA LEU A 13 -5.82 3.32 -9.68
C LEU A 13 -7.04 3.76 -8.84
N LEU A 14 -8.23 3.90 -9.42
CA LEU A 14 -9.42 4.37 -8.69
C LEU A 14 -10.68 3.53 -8.90
N ALA A 15 -10.57 2.33 -9.44
CA ALA A 15 -11.73 1.51 -9.80
C ALA A 15 -12.52 0.91 -8.61
N SER A 16 -12.05 1.06 -7.38
CA SER A 16 -12.78 0.61 -6.18
C SER A 16 -13.52 1.74 -5.44
N ALA A 17 -13.16 2.99 -5.69
CA ALA A 17 -13.99 4.11 -5.30
C ALA A 17 -14.84 4.48 -6.52
N SER A 18 -16.14 4.23 -6.47
CA SER A 18 -17.13 4.62 -7.50
C SER A 18 -17.31 6.14 -7.61
N VAL A 19 -16.26 6.90 -7.39
CA VAL A 19 -16.18 8.32 -7.66
C VAL A 19 -15.49 8.44 -9.01
N SER A 20 -16.25 8.47 -10.09
CA SER A 20 -15.73 8.85 -11.41
C SER A 20 -15.37 10.35 -11.36
N ASN A 21 -14.26 10.65 -10.71
CA ASN A 21 -13.69 11.98 -10.79
C ASN A 21 -13.05 12.11 -12.17
N ALA A 22 -13.80 12.65 -13.11
CA ALA A 22 -13.18 13.18 -14.31
C ALA A 22 -12.32 14.36 -13.85
N GLY A 23 -11.00 14.20 -13.91
CA GLY A 23 -10.07 15.29 -13.67
C GLY A 23 -10.35 16.48 -14.61
N ILE A 24 -9.66 17.56 -14.39
CA ILE A 24 -9.74 18.74 -15.25
C ILE A 24 -8.99 18.40 -16.55
N THR A 25 -9.71 18.26 -17.66
CA THR A 25 -9.12 17.87 -18.94
C THR A 25 -9.12 19.03 -19.93
N TRP A 26 -8.05 19.13 -20.73
CA TRP A 26 -7.96 20.06 -21.86
C TRP A 26 -7.15 19.47 -23.01
N ASP A 27 -7.41 19.94 -24.20
CA ASP A 27 -6.65 19.55 -25.39
C ASP A 27 -5.44 20.48 -25.57
N ALA A 28 -4.28 19.90 -25.81
CA ALA A 28 -3.00 20.57 -26.06
C ALA A 28 -2.37 20.05 -27.37
N GLY A 29 -2.90 20.52 -28.51
CA GLY A 29 -2.51 20.02 -29.83
C GLY A 29 -2.95 18.57 -30.04
N GLU A 30 -1.99 17.67 -30.25
CA GLU A 30 -2.26 16.24 -30.45
C GLU A 30 -2.44 15.48 -29.13
N TRP A 31 -2.26 16.16 -27.99
CA TRP A 31 -2.37 15.59 -26.67
C TRP A 31 -3.67 16.01 -25.98
N THR A 32 -4.24 15.09 -25.22
CA THR A 32 -5.23 15.42 -24.19
C THR A 32 -4.54 15.33 -22.84
N VAL A 33 -4.62 16.40 -22.06
CA VAL A 33 -4.04 16.48 -20.72
C VAL A 33 -5.15 16.36 -19.68
N ASP A 34 -4.95 15.54 -18.67
CA ASP A 34 -5.77 15.38 -17.49
C ASP A 34 -4.97 15.83 -16.27
N MET A 35 -5.54 16.72 -15.47
CA MET A 35 -5.04 17.09 -14.16
C MET A 35 -6.05 16.61 -13.14
N SER A 36 -5.63 15.76 -12.23
CA SER A 36 -6.47 15.19 -11.19
C SER A 36 -5.70 15.06 -9.88
N GLY A 37 -6.45 14.91 -8.79
CA GLY A 37 -5.82 14.82 -7.49
C GLY A 37 -6.79 14.65 -6.34
N ASN A 38 -6.22 14.60 -5.15
CA ASN A 38 -6.97 14.63 -3.90
C ASN A 38 -6.20 15.38 -2.82
N VAL A 39 -6.94 15.95 -1.89
CA VAL A 39 -6.43 16.47 -0.63
C VAL A 39 -7.26 15.90 0.50
N SER A 40 -6.59 15.38 1.52
CA SER A 40 -7.22 14.80 2.70
C SER A 40 -6.58 15.35 3.98
N SER A 41 -7.36 15.41 5.05
CA SER A 41 -6.83 15.71 6.38
C SER A 41 -7.74 15.11 7.44
N PHE A 42 -7.11 14.50 8.45
CA PHE A 42 -7.78 13.79 9.52
C PHE A 42 -7.27 14.25 10.88
N ALA A 43 -8.17 14.56 11.80
CA ALA A 43 -7.88 14.62 13.22
C ALA A 43 -7.84 13.18 13.75
N ILE A 44 -6.69 12.76 14.27
CA ILE A 44 -6.42 11.40 14.71
C ILE A 44 -6.16 11.45 16.22
N PHE A 45 -6.88 10.61 16.95
CA PHE A 45 -6.75 10.41 18.39
C PHE A 45 -6.33 8.96 18.61
N SER A 46 -5.18 8.76 19.21
CA SER A 46 -4.61 7.45 19.45
C SER A 46 -4.35 7.24 20.92
N ASP A 47 -4.80 6.11 21.45
CA ASP A 47 -4.57 5.64 22.81
C ASP A 47 -3.89 4.28 22.76
N ALA A 48 -2.58 4.24 23.04
CA ALA A 48 -1.83 2.99 23.11
C ALA A 48 -1.71 2.59 24.59
N LYS A 49 -2.02 1.35 24.93
CA LYS A 49 -1.88 0.82 26.29
C LYS A 49 -0.41 0.68 26.70
N ASP A 50 0.47 0.47 25.73
CA ASP A 50 1.90 0.29 25.94
C ASP A 50 2.73 1.30 25.16
N THR A 51 3.81 1.78 25.77
CA THR A 51 4.79 2.66 25.13
C THR A 51 5.89 1.88 24.40
N THR A 52 5.99 0.58 24.66
CA THR A 52 6.99 -0.32 24.06
C THR A 52 6.30 -1.59 23.59
N GLY A 53 6.43 -1.91 22.32
CA GLY A 53 5.94 -3.15 21.73
C GLY A 53 7.06 -4.00 21.16
N PRO A 54 6.73 -5.13 20.55
CA PRO A 54 7.69 -5.95 19.84
C PRO A 54 8.24 -5.18 18.62
N LYS A 55 9.47 -5.48 18.24
CA LYS A 55 10.06 -4.94 17.00
C LYS A 55 9.24 -5.39 15.80
N GLY A 56 8.72 -4.44 15.04
CA GLY A 56 7.78 -4.71 13.95
C GLY A 56 6.33 -4.63 14.38
N GLY A 57 6.04 -4.42 15.68
CA GLY A 57 4.67 -4.20 16.17
C GLY A 57 4.12 -2.83 15.75
N LEU A 58 2.82 -2.79 15.44
CA LEU A 58 2.11 -1.60 14.96
C LEU A 58 1.22 -0.95 16.03
N ALA A 59 1.09 -1.57 17.20
CA ALA A 59 0.15 -1.15 18.25
C ALA A 59 0.74 -0.21 19.31
N ALA A 60 2.05 -0.03 19.38
CA ALA A 60 2.67 0.80 20.43
C ALA A 60 3.04 2.20 19.90
N THR A 61 3.07 3.20 20.79
CA THR A 61 3.49 4.56 20.42
C THR A 61 5.01 4.71 20.50
N GLN A 62 5.59 5.44 19.55
CA GLN A 62 7.04 5.70 19.51
C GLN A 62 7.58 6.70 20.53
N ARG A 63 6.75 7.27 21.39
CA ARG A 63 7.19 8.30 22.33
C ARG A 63 7.80 7.68 23.57
N SER A 64 9.01 7.16 23.44
CA SER A 64 9.79 6.49 24.49
C SER A 64 10.11 7.36 25.74
N ASN A 65 9.73 8.64 25.75
CA ASN A 65 10.04 9.56 26.83
C ASN A 65 8.81 10.19 27.50
N GLU A 66 7.59 9.80 27.15
CA GLU A 66 6.39 10.37 27.75
C GLU A 66 5.62 9.32 28.56
N ALA A 67 5.19 9.74 29.77
CA ALA A 67 4.39 8.90 30.65
C ALA A 67 2.94 8.66 30.14
N ASN A 68 2.57 9.25 29.00
CA ASN A 68 1.25 9.13 28.40
C ASN A 68 1.34 8.41 27.06
N SER A 69 0.58 7.34 26.93
CA SER A 69 0.38 6.55 25.72
C SER A 69 -0.50 7.24 24.66
N ASN A 70 -1.14 8.35 25.02
CA ASN A 70 -2.10 9.06 24.17
C ASN A 70 -1.39 10.05 23.22
N SER A 71 -1.80 10.07 21.98
CA SER A 71 -1.34 11.05 21.00
C SER A 71 -2.50 11.63 20.19
N THR A 72 -2.31 12.88 19.74
CA THR A 72 -3.22 13.53 18.80
C THR A 72 -2.42 14.11 17.66
N SER A 73 -2.93 14.00 16.44
CA SER A 73 -2.31 14.59 15.25
C SER A 73 -3.35 15.05 14.26
N ILE A 74 -2.92 15.95 13.38
CA ILE A 74 -3.62 16.23 12.13
C ILE A 74 -2.67 15.77 11.03
N SER A 75 -3.14 14.82 10.21
CA SER A 75 -2.30 14.18 9.20
C SER A 75 -3.13 13.77 7.98
N THR A 76 -2.43 13.53 6.89
CA THR A 76 -2.95 12.82 5.72
C THR A 76 -3.35 11.39 6.12
N GLY A 77 -4.32 10.81 5.44
CA GLY A 77 -4.72 9.41 5.65
C GLY A 77 -3.80 8.40 4.97
N VAL A 78 -4.31 7.21 4.69
CA VAL A 78 -3.58 6.16 3.95
C VAL A 78 -3.33 6.57 2.51
N LEU A 79 -4.39 7.07 1.83
CA LEU A 79 -4.23 7.63 0.49
C LEU A 79 -3.48 8.95 0.63
N PRO A 80 -2.27 9.07 0.05
CA PRO A 80 -1.53 10.32 0.10
C PRO A 80 -2.30 11.43 -0.60
N ASP A 81 -2.07 12.65 -0.18
CA ASP A 81 -2.46 13.79 -1.00
C ASP A 81 -1.71 13.71 -2.33
N TRP A 82 -2.41 13.98 -3.42
CA TRP A 82 -1.90 13.71 -4.75
C TRP A 82 -2.32 14.79 -5.75
N LEU A 83 -1.36 15.25 -6.53
CA LEU A 83 -1.57 16.08 -7.72
C LEU A 83 -0.90 15.40 -8.90
N GLY A 84 -1.67 14.93 -9.85
CA GLY A 84 -1.18 14.22 -11.03
C GLY A 84 -1.51 14.92 -12.34
N PHE A 85 -0.61 14.77 -13.29
CA PHE A 85 -0.78 15.17 -14.67
C PHE A 85 -0.58 13.94 -15.55
N THR A 86 -1.58 13.64 -16.37
CA THR A 86 -1.50 12.58 -17.37
C THR A 86 -1.77 13.17 -18.75
N ALA A 87 -0.81 13.05 -19.65
CA ALA A 87 -0.99 13.43 -21.03
C ALA A 87 -1.11 12.16 -21.92
N THR A 88 -2.09 12.13 -22.79
CA THR A 88 -2.39 10.98 -23.68
C THR A 88 -2.47 11.42 -25.13
N THR A 89 -1.98 10.57 -26.03
CA THR A 89 -2.11 10.75 -27.47
C THR A 89 -2.21 9.41 -28.17
N ARG A 90 -2.72 9.39 -29.40
CA ARG A 90 -2.69 8.21 -30.27
C ARG A 90 -2.08 8.58 -31.62
N GLN A 91 -0.97 7.96 -31.93
CA GLN A 91 -0.24 8.17 -33.19
C GLN A 91 0.20 6.83 -33.77
N ASN A 92 0.10 6.67 -35.08
CA ASN A 92 0.50 5.43 -35.80
C ASN A 92 -0.09 4.17 -35.16
N ASP A 93 -1.36 4.23 -34.76
CA ASP A 93 -2.10 3.14 -34.09
C ASP A 93 -1.54 2.72 -32.72
N ILE A 94 -0.70 3.53 -32.11
CA ILE A 94 -0.18 3.34 -30.76
C ILE A 94 -0.79 4.39 -29.81
N ASP A 95 -1.46 3.92 -28.75
CA ASP A 95 -1.86 4.74 -27.63
C ASP A 95 -0.63 4.98 -26.74
N THR A 96 -0.34 6.23 -26.45
CA THR A 96 0.79 6.62 -25.62
C THR A 96 0.31 7.51 -24.48
N SER A 97 0.84 7.32 -23.29
CA SER A 97 0.59 8.22 -22.15
C SER A 97 1.86 8.50 -21.37
N VAL A 98 1.89 9.63 -20.68
CA VAL A 98 2.88 9.94 -19.65
C VAL A 98 2.15 10.45 -18.42
N THR A 99 2.57 9.98 -17.24
CA THR A 99 2.02 10.41 -15.95
C THR A 99 3.15 10.86 -15.05
N ILE A 100 2.96 12.03 -14.43
CA ILE A 100 3.84 12.57 -13.38
C ILE A 100 2.95 13.01 -12.23
N SER A 101 3.30 12.65 -11.00
CA SER A 101 2.56 13.07 -9.81
C SER A 101 3.44 13.63 -8.72
N PHE A 102 2.85 14.47 -7.90
CA PHE A 102 3.43 15.07 -6.71
C PHE A 102 2.53 14.75 -5.53
N GLN A 103 3.12 14.37 -4.42
CA GLN A 103 2.43 14.05 -3.18
C GLN A 103 2.74 15.14 -2.14
N PRO A 104 1.92 16.22 -2.08
CA PRO A 104 2.02 17.18 -0.99
C PRO A 104 1.58 16.53 0.31
N ASP A 105 2.11 17.05 1.42
CA ASP A 105 1.77 16.60 2.77
C ASP A 105 0.82 17.61 3.42
N ALA A 106 -0.33 17.13 3.90
CA ALA A 106 -1.30 17.94 4.65
C ALA A 106 -1.12 17.81 6.18
N GLY A 107 -0.24 16.94 6.61
CA GLY A 107 0.17 16.77 8.00
C GLY A 107 1.53 17.40 8.28
N GLY A 108 2.03 17.11 9.45
CA GLY A 108 3.40 17.39 9.79
C GLY A 108 3.67 18.67 10.56
N ASN A 109 4.94 18.92 10.73
CA ASN A 109 5.45 20.02 11.55
C ASN A 109 5.22 21.39 10.90
N ALA A 110 5.11 22.43 11.73
CA ALA A 110 5.00 23.78 11.26
C ALA A 110 6.10 24.12 10.22
N ALA A 111 5.77 24.89 9.20
CA ALA A 111 6.65 25.24 8.08
C ALA A 111 8.05 25.75 8.50
N LEU A 112 8.17 26.32 9.69
CA LEU A 112 9.44 26.79 10.26
C LEU A 112 10.36 25.65 10.76
N GLN A 113 9.87 24.41 10.84
CA GLN A 113 10.66 23.25 11.28
C GLN A 113 11.18 22.40 10.12
N GLY A 114 11.02 22.87 8.87
CA GLY A 114 11.56 22.18 7.69
C GLY A 114 10.84 20.89 7.31
N GLY A 115 9.67 20.65 7.87
CA GLY A 115 8.78 19.57 7.43
C GLY A 115 7.95 20.03 6.24
N GLY A 116 7.86 19.24 5.24
CA GLY A 116 7.12 19.52 4.01
C GLY A 116 7.94 19.08 2.80
N ASN A 117 8.10 17.79 2.65
CA ASN A 117 8.66 17.22 1.44
C ASN A 117 7.51 16.81 0.54
N SER A 118 7.46 17.35 -0.68
CA SER A 118 6.62 16.80 -1.72
C SER A 118 7.34 15.60 -2.34
N GLY A 119 6.80 14.40 -2.17
CA GLY A 119 7.31 13.21 -2.84
C GLY A 119 6.96 13.21 -4.33
N ASN A 120 7.75 12.56 -5.14
CA ASN A 120 7.37 12.15 -6.50
C ASN A 120 7.21 10.63 -6.51
N TRP A 121 5.98 10.14 -6.58
CA TRP A 121 5.69 8.71 -6.53
C TRP A 121 5.42 8.12 -7.91
N GLN A 122 4.96 8.94 -8.85
CA GLN A 122 4.73 8.50 -10.22
C GLN A 122 5.51 9.35 -11.23
N ALA A 123 6.25 8.68 -12.07
CA ALA A 123 6.93 9.25 -13.24
C ALA A 123 7.11 8.11 -14.25
N PHE A 124 6.10 7.85 -15.08
CA PHE A 124 6.11 6.74 -16.02
C PHE A 124 5.46 7.11 -17.33
N LEU A 125 5.77 6.32 -18.34
CA LEU A 125 5.07 6.33 -19.62
C LEU A 125 4.45 4.95 -19.89
N THR A 126 3.39 4.96 -20.70
CA THR A 126 2.83 3.74 -21.27
C THR A 126 2.72 3.87 -22.79
N PHE A 127 2.85 2.76 -23.48
CA PHE A 127 2.53 2.67 -24.89
C PHE A 127 1.92 1.31 -25.20
N GLY A 128 0.96 1.27 -26.11
CA GLY A 128 0.25 0.03 -26.39
C GLY A 128 -0.86 0.15 -27.42
N ASP A 129 -1.55 -0.95 -27.62
CA ASP A 129 -2.78 -1.02 -28.43
C ASP A 129 -3.68 -2.12 -27.90
N LYS A 130 -4.98 -1.99 -28.14
CA LYS A 130 -5.99 -2.97 -27.69
C LYS A 130 -5.75 -4.39 -28.20
N SER A 131 -5.02 -4.55 -29.29
CA SER A 131 -4.79 -5.86 -29.91
C SER A 131 -3.65 -6.63 -29.26
N TRP A 132 -2.65 -5.94 -28.70
CA TRP A 132 -1.49 -6.60 -28.11
C TRP A 132 -1.19 -6.19 -26.66
N GLY A 133 -1.95 -5.27 -26.08
CA GLY A 133 -1.76 -4.83 -24.70
C GLY A 133 -0.90 -3.58 -24.58
N SER A 134 -0.24 -3.38 -23.45
CA SER A 134 0.55 -2.20 -23.16
C SER A 134 1.83 -2.49 -22.40
N VAL A 135 2.84 -1.66 -22.62
CA VAL A 135 4.08 -1.63 -21.87
C VAL A 135 4.11 -0.36 -21.02
N LYS A 136 4.46 -0.49 -19.75
CA LYS A 136 4.72 0.60 -18.82
C LYS A 136 6.22 0.66 -18.53
N VAL A 137 6.78 1.87 -18.53
CA VAL A 137 8.20 2.12 -18.18
C VAL A 137 8.28 3.32 -17.26
N GLY A 138 8.94 3.17 -16.12
CA GLY A 138 9.16 4.25 -15.16
C GLY A 138 8.71 3.90 -13.76
N LYS A 139 8.60 4.91 -12.90
CA LYS A 139 8.23 4.76 -11.48
C LYS A 139 6.71 4.77 -11.32
N ASP A 140 6.17 3.72 -10.75
CA ASP A 140 4.75 3.57 -10.42
C ASP A 140 4.59 2.57 -9.26
N MET A 141 3.37 2.40 -8.75
CA MET A 141 3.05 1.39 -7.72
C MET A 141 3.48 0.00 -8.19
N GLY A 142 4.08 -0.78 -7.29
CA GLY A 142 4.46 -2.17 -7.53
C GLY A 142 3.26 -3.03 -7.98
N ILE A 143 3.54 -4.16 -8.62
CA ILE A 143 2.50 -5.04 -9.16
C ILE A 143 1.93 -5.94 -8.04
N PHE A 144 2.82 -6.58 -7.26
CA PHE A 144 2.45 -7.40 -6.10
C PHE A 144 1.81 -6.54 -5.00
N ALA A 145 0.79 -7.05 -4.34
CA ALA A 145 0.03 -6.44 -3.24
C ALA A 145 -0.75 -5.13 -3.58
N SER A 146 -0.55 -4.55 -4.77
CA SER A 146 -1.23 -3.31 -5.16
C SER A 146 -2.75 -3.44 -5.14
N THR A 147 -3.28 -4.55 -5.68
CA THR A 147 -4.74 -4.76 -5.72
C THR A 147 -5.32 -4.97 -4.31
N ALA A 148 -4.58 -5.55 -3.37
CA ALA A 148 -5.00 -5.67 -1.98
C ALA A 148 -5.17 -4.30 -1.32
N GLY A 149 -4.15 -3.43 -1.40
CA GLY A 149 -4.19 -2.08 -0.85
C GLY A 149 -5.30 -1.21 -1.48
N MET A 150 -5.49 -1.32 -2.79
CA MET A 150 -6.53 -0.58 -3.52
C MET A 150 -7.96 -1.03 -3.17
N ASN A 151 -8.16 -2.21 -2.57
CA ASN A 151 -9.46 -2.70 -2.13
C ASN A 151 -9.68 -2.58 -0.62
N ASP A 152 -8.70 -2.14 0.15
CA ASP A 152 -8.87 -1.82 1.57
C ASP A 152 -9.78 -0.60 1.74
N MET A 153 -10.84 -0.71 2.54
CA MET A 153 -11.75 0.41 2.80
C MET A 153 -11.03 1.58 3.48
N THR A 154 -10.01 1.30 4.28
CA THR A 154 -9.24 2.32 5.00
C THR A 154 -8.34 3.16 4.08
N LEU A 155 -8.22 2.81 2.79
CA LEU A 155 -7.60 3.67 1.78
C LEU A 155 -8.21 5.08 1.76
N MET A 156 -9.51 5.19 2.08
CA MET A 156 -10.24 6.47 2.16
C MET A 156 -10.17 7.12 3.54
N GLY A 157 -9.43 6.54 4.47
CA GLY A 157 -9.35 6.96 5.87
C GLY A 157 -7.94 6.81 6.44
N VAL A 158 -7.85 6.25 7.63
CA VAL A 158 -6.64 6.23 8.46
C VAL A 158 -6.18 4.79 8.77
N GLY A 159 -7.10 3.92 9.24
CA GLY A 159 -6.75 2.58 9.71
C GLY A 159 -5.72 2.59 10.84
N ALA A 160 -4.63 1.82 10.73
CA ALA A 160 -3.50 1.85 11.65
C ALA A 160 -2.63 3.10 11.41
N THR A 161 -2.04 3.64 12.46
CA THR A 161 -1.19 4.85 12.39
C THR A 161 0.31 4.56 12.30
N GLY A 162 0.70 3.30 12.47
CA GLY A 162 2.08 2.87 12.59
C GLY A 162 2.46 2.63 14.05
N GLY A 163 3.60 2.00 14.27
CA GLY A 163 4.02 1.52 15.58
C GLY A 163 5.34 2.07 16.06
N THR A 164 5.95 1.32 16.97
CA THR A 164 7.23 1.64 17.63
C THR A 164 8.40 1.77 16.68
N GLU A 165 9.46 2.46 17.19
CA GLU A 165 10.75 2.56 16.51
C GLU A 165 11.20 1.25 15.89
N GLY A 166 11.62 1.33 14.64
CA GLY A 166 12.31 0.25 13.95
C GLY A 166 11.38 -0.80 13.34
N ASN A 167 10.09 -0.52 13.11
CA ASN A 167 9.28 -1.38 12.24
C ASN A 167 9.70 -1.32 10.76
N GLY A 168 10.72 -0.52 10.43
CA GLY A 168 11.38 -0.51 9.12
C GLY A 168 10.61 0.23 8.03
N VAL A 169 9.38 0.65 8.30
CA VAL A 169 8.57 1.41 7.35
C VAL A 169 8.39 2.82 7.90
N ASN A 170 9.26 3.71 7.46
CA ASN A 170 9.13 5.13 7.74
C ASN A 170 8.55 5.82 6.50
N PHE A 171 7.23 5.85 6.40
CA PHE A 171 6.55 6.54 5.30
C PHE A 171 6.81 8.05 5.31
N SER A 172 7.16 8.63 6.46
CA SER A 172 7.54 10.04 6.57
C SER A 172 8.88 10.34 5.88
N SER A 173 9.78 9.37 5.77
CA SER A 173 11.06 9.58 5.08
C SER A 173 10.94 9.64 3.55
N SER A 174 9.85 9.16 2.99
CA SER A 174 9.56 9.22 1.54
C SER A 174 8.88 10.53 1.10
N GLY A 175 8.64 11.46 2.03
CA GLY A 175 8.18 12.80 1.71
C GLY A 175 6.66 13.01 1.72
N ALA A 176 5.90 12.04 2.21
CA ALA A 176 4.48 12.21 2.51
C ALA A 176 4.17 11.49 3.82
N ASP A 177 3.72 12.25 4.83
CA ASP A 177 3.26 11.69 6.10
C ASP A 177 1.90 11.04 5.92
N THR A 178 1.88 9.73 5.67
CA THR A 178 0.66 8.93 5.54
C THR A 178 0.51 7.97 6.72
N THR A 179 -0.73 7.52 6.96
CA THR A 179 -0.99 6.43 7.90
C THR A 179 -0.82 5.07 7.21
N MET A 180 -0.92 3.99 7.98
CA MET A 180 -0.65 2.63 7.48
C MET A 180 -1.88 1.93 6.89
N GLY A 181 -3.11 2.33 7.30
CA GLY A 181 -4.29 1.60 6.89
C GLY A 181 -4.25 0.14 7.32
N GLY A 182 -4.31 -0.77 6.36
CA GLY A 182 -4.16 -2.21 6.55
C GLY A 182 -2.77 -2.76 6.27
N ILE A 183 -1.81 -1.89 5.94
CA ILE A 183 -0.42 -2.30 5.72
C ILE A 183 0.15 -2.88 7.01
N GLY A 184 0.70 -4.07 6.94
CA GLY A 184 1.26 -4.79 8.10
C GLY A 184 0.23 -5.40 9.05
N THR A 185 -1.06 -5.21 8.76
CA THR A 185 -2.19 -5.84 9.43
C THR A 185 -3.17 -6.45 8.42
N GLY A 186 -2.65 -7.11 7.42
CA GLY A 186 -3.47 -7.77 6.40
C GLY A 186 -2.81 -7.87 5.04
N TYR A 187 -1.94 -6.95 4.67
CA TYR A 187 -1.18 -7.00 3.42
C TYR A 187 0.16 -6.27 3.54
N ILE A 188 1.06 -6.58 2.61
CA ILE A 188 2.36 -5.92 2.46
C ILE A 188 2.18 -4.70 1.55
N TYR A 189 2.90 -3.62 1.82
CA TYR A 189 2.90 -2.41 0.98
C TYR A 189 3.60 -2.68 -0.37
N ALA A 190 2.92 -2.39 -1.47
CA ALA A 190 3.43 -2.59 -2.82
C ALA A 190 4.59 -1.65 -3.19
N ASP A 191 4.69 -0.49 -2.50
CA ASP A 191 5.66 0.58 -2.74
C ASP A 191 5.58 1.21 -4.15
N TRP A 192 6.34 2.29 -4.37
CA TRP A 192 6.45 3.04 -5.61
C TRP A 192 7.86 2.93 -6.16
N LYS A 193 8.04 2.21 -7.27
CA LYS A 193 9.36 1.80 -7.76
C LYS A 193 9.47 1.82 -9.27
N GLY A 194 10.71 1.95 -9.75
CA GLY A 194 11.03 1.82 -11.17
C GLY A 194 10.65 0.44 -11.68
N GLN A 195 10.00 0.37 -12.84
CA GLN A 195 9.55 -0.88 -13.43
C GLN A 195 9.50 -0.81 -14.95
N ILE A 196 9.62 -1.97 -15.58
CA ILE A 196 9.22 -2.22 -16.96
C ILE A 196 8.23 -3.38 -16.90
N ALA A 197 6.97 -3.09 -17.21
CA ALA A 197 5.88 -4.04 -17.06
C ALA A 197 5.06 -4.14 -18.35
N TYR A 198 4.64 -5.34 -18.69
CA TYR A 198 3.71 -5.61 -19.77
C TYR A 198 2.36 -6.05 -19.19
N THR A 199 1.30 -5.45 -19.73
CA THR A 199 -0.08 -5.82 -19.42
C THR A 199 -0.77 -6.34 -20.68
N THR A 200 -1.39 -7.51 -20.61
CA THR A 200 -2.13 -8.12 -21.74
C THR A 200 -3.31 -7.25 -22.18
N PRO A 201 -3.84 -7.44 -23.39
CA PRO A 201 -5.18 -6.96 -23.71
C PRO A 201 -6.21 -7.52 -22.73
N ASN A 202 -7.31 -6.79 -22.53
CA ASN A 202 -8.44 -7.34 -21.78
C ASN A 202 -9.13 -8.45 -22.60
N MET A 203 -9.03 -9.68 -22.11
CA MET A 203 -9.60 -10.87 -22.73
C MET A 203 -10.91 -11.27 -22.02
N ASN A 204 -11.98 -10.51 -22.27
CA ASN A 204 -13.31 -10.73 -21.69
C ASN A 204 -13.30 -10.74 -20.13
N GLY A 205 -12.58 -9.81 -19.54
CA GLY A 205 -12.43 -9.66 -18.09
C GLY A 205 -11.12 -10.22 -17.54
N PHE A 206 -10.41 -11.07 -18.25
CA PHE A 206 -9.08 -11.53 -17.88
C PHE A 206 -8.03 -10.50 -18.27
N LEU A 207 -7.13 -10.19 -17.33
CA LEU A 207 -6.00 -9.30 -17.48
C LEU A 207 -4.80 -9.89 -16.73
N ALA A 208 -3.61 -9.83 -17.32
CA ALA A 208 -2.38 -10.22 -16.68
C ALA A 208 -1.31 -9.13 -16.86
N THR A 209 -0.56 -8.85 -15.79
CA THR A 209 0.59 -7.94 -15.80
C THR A 209 1.80 -8.69 -15.28
N VAL A 210 2.93 -8.55 -15.96
CA VAL A 210 4.22 -9.06 -15.51
C VAL A 210 5.27 -7.99 -15.72
N GLY A 211 6.24 -7.91 -14.82
CA GLY A 211 7.27 -6.88 -14.90
C GLY A 211 8.56 -7.24 -14.19
N ILE A 212 9.61 -6.56 -14.61
CA ILE A 212 10.84 -6.42 -13.86
C ILE A 212 10.77 -5.09 -13.11
N THR A 213 11.16 -5.12 -11.84
CA THR A 213 11.05 -3.96 -10.95
C THR A 213 12.37 -3.72 -10.23
N GLN A 214 12.55 -2.47 -9.75
CA GLN A 214 13.67 -2.13 -8.89
C GLN A 214 13.60 -3.00 -7.62
N PRO A 215 14.68 -3.71 -7.26
CA PRO A 215 14.70 -4.53 -6.06
C PRO A 215 14.60 -3.69 -4.78
N TRP A 216 13.98 -4.27 -3.75
CA TRP A 216 13.95 -3.69 -2.41
C TRP A 216 15.20 -4.05 -1.60
N ASN A 217 15.46 -3.24 -0.58
CA ASN A 217 16.45 -3.55 0.43
C ASN A 217 15.84 -4.34 1.57
N ALA A 218 16.56 -5.33 2.06
CA ALA A 218 16.23 -5.94 3.34
C ALA A 218 16.54 -4.95 4.47
N GLU A 219 15.57 -4.72 5.36
CA GLU A 219 15.69 -3.84 6.52
C GLU A 219 15.21 -4.52 7.81
N GLY A 220 15.69 -4.04 8.93
CA GLY A 220 15.36 -4.54 10.27
C GLY A 220 16.41 -5.50 10.84
N ASP A 221 16.34 -5.76 12.13
CA ASP A 221 17.22 -6.67 12.92
C ASP A 221 18.72 -6.60 12.63
N LYS A 222 19.22 -5.44 12.20
CA LYS A 222 20.62 -5.20 11.80
C LYS A 222 21.04 -5.94 10.53
N VAL A 223 20.10 -6.42 9.74
CA VAL A 223 20.35 -6.93 8.41
C VAL A 223 19.99 -5.86 7.40
N THR A 224 20.93 -5.54 6.53
CA THR A 224 20.74 -4.60 5.42
C THR A 224 21.28 -5.23 4.15
N SER A 225 20.72 -4.86 3.02
CA SER A 225 21.27 -5.21 1.71
C SER A 225 21.68 -3.96 0.95
N ALA A 226 22.65 -4.09 0.06
CA ALA A 226 23.17 -2.98 -0.73
C ALA A 226 22.31 -2.68 -1.99
N ALA A 227 21.14 -3.28 -2.11
CA ALA A 227 20.33 -3.25 -3.35
C ALA A 227 19.92 -1.83 -3.78
N SER A 228 19.65 -0.89 -2.85
CA SER A 228 19.23 0.47 -3.21
C SER A 228 20.35 1.38 -3.68
N THR A 229 21.62 1.01 -3.45
CA THR A 229 22.77 1.83 -3.82
C THR A 229 23.35 1.46 -5.20
N GLY A 230 22.62 0.68 -6.00
CA GLY A 230 23.01 0.29 -7.34
C GLY A 230 23.88 -0.96 -7.40
N GLY A 231 23.92 -1.75 -6.32
CA GLY A 231 24.73 -2.95 -6.19
C GLY A 231 23.99 -4.28 -6.36
N SER A 232 22.70 -4.28 -6.71
CA SER A 232 22.02 -5.52 -7.07
C SER A 232 22.31 -5.88 -8.53
N ASP A 233 22.82 -7.09 -8.76
CA ASP A 233 23.09 -7.61 -10.10
C ASP A 233 21.79 -8.07 -10.81
N ASN A 234 20.68 -8.19 -10.08
CA ASN A 234 19.41 -8.70 -10.57
C ASN A 234 18.24 -7.74 -10.34
N PHE A 235 17.26 -7.79 -11.22
CA PHE A 235 15.96 -7.15 -11.00
C PHE A 235 15.08 -8.01 -10.09
N ALA A 236 14.10 -7.39 -9.42
CA ALA A 236 12.98 -8.13 -8.87
C ALA A 236 11.96 -8.44 -9.98
N TYR A 237 11.20 -9.50 -9.80
CA TYR A 237 10.18 -9.96 -10.74
C TYR A 237 8.83 -9.96 -10.05
N GLU A 238 7.83 -9.37 -10.69
CA GLU A 238 6.47 -9.33 -10.18
C GLU A 238 5.46 -9.67 -11.25
N GLY A 239 4.37 -10.29 -10.84
CA GLY A 239 3.27 -10.59 -11.74
C GLY A 239 1.95 -10.69 -11.00
N GLN A 240 0.88 -10.33 -11.72
CA GLN A 240 -0.49 -10.48 -11.25
C GLN A 240 -1.39 -10.86 -12.41
N ALA A 241 -2.30 -11.81 -12.19
CA ALA A 241 -3.38 -12.11 -13.10
C ALA A 241 -4.71 -11.86 -12.40
N SER A 242 -5.69 -11.31 -13.11
CA SER A 242 -7.01 -11.02 -12.57
C SER A 242 -8.12 -11.33 -13.56
N TYR A 243 -9.29 -11.63 -13.01
CA TYR A 243 -10.51 -11.81 -13.76
C TYR A 243 -11.62 -10.94 -13.16
N SER A 244 -12.21 -10.09 -13.99
CA SER A 244 -13.32 -9.21 -13.60
C SER A 244 -14.60 -9.67 -14.31
N TRP A 245 -15.69 -9.66 -13.58
CA TRP A 245 -17.02 -10.01 -14.10
C TRP A 245 -18.07 -8.94 -13.79
N THR A 246 -19.10 -8.92 -14.61
CA THR A 246 -20.27 -8.05 -14.47
C THR A 246 -21.52 -8.89 -14.71
N GLY A 247 -22.66 -8.50 -14.12
CA GLY A 247 -23.92 -9.22 -14.23
C GLY A 247 -24.82 -8.87 -13.04
N ASP A 248 -25.54 -9.84 -12.50
CA ASP A 248 -26.37 -9.66 -11.29
C ASP A 248 -25.52 -9.22 -10.07
N PHE A 249 -24.24 -9.55 -10.10
CA PHE A 249 -23.22 -9.04 -9.19
C PHE A 249 -21.96 -8.75 -9.98
N THR A 250 -21.17 -7.80 -9.49
CA THR A 250 -19.88 -7.42 -10.07
C THR A 250 -18.77 -7.85 -9.15
N GLY A 251 -17.59 -8.13 -9.70
CA GLY A 251 -16.44 -8.48 -8.88
C GLY A 251 -15.16 -8.64 -9.68
N LYS A 252 -14.09 -8.89 -8.95
CA LYS A 252 -12.75 -9.17 -9.44
C LYS A 252 -12.09 -10.20 -8.53
N ALA A 253 -11.47 -11.21 -9.12
CA ALA A 253 -10.55 -12.11 -8.43
C ALA A 253 -9.15 -11.92 -9.00
N TRP A 254 -8.13 -12.08 -8.17
CA TRP A 254 -6.73 -11.96 -8.61
C TRP A 254 -5.83 -12.94 -7.89
N VAL A 255 -4.71 -13.23 -8.51
CA VAL A 255 -3.57 -13.92 -7.94
C VAL A 255 -2.31 -13.17 -8.35
N GLY A 256 -1.31 -13.13 -7.51
CA GLY A 256 -0.05 -12.46 -7.77
C GLY A 256 1.13 -13.19 -7.15
N ALA A 257 2.32 -12.83 -7.61
CA ALA A 257 3.57 -13.34 -7.06
C ALA A 257 4.68 -12.32 -7.25
N PHE A 258 5.69 -12.37 -6.36
CA PHE A 258 6.97 -11.73 -6.59
C PHE A 258 8.11 -12.69 -6.25
N TYR A 259 9.28 -12.41 -6.85
CA TYR A 259 10.55 -13.03 -6.54
C TYR A 259 11.67 -12.01 -6.63
N GLN A 260 12.59 -12.06 -5.67
CA GLN A 260 13.79 -11.23 -5.65
C GLN A 260 14.97 -12.03 -5.07
N ASP A 261 16.09 -12.04 -5.79
CA ASP A 261 17.39 -12.41 -5.26
C ASP A 261 17.94 -11.24 -4.44
N VAL A 262 18.15 -11.45 -3.15
CA VAL A 262 18.61 -10.43 -2.19
C VAL A 262 20.08 -10.64 -1.91
N GLN A 263 20.90 -9.76 -2.43
CA GLN A 263 22.35 -9.87 -2.38
C GLN A 263 22.96 -9.02 -1.28
N ASN A 264 24.16 -9.43 -0.86
CA ASN A 264 24.98 -8.68 0.08
C ASN A 264 24.27 -8.36 1.41
N LEU A 265 23.48 -9.30 1.94
CA LEU A 265 22.95 -9.18 3.29
C LEU A 265 24.09 -9.04 4.29
N GLN A 266 24.03 -7.97 5.09
CA GLN A 266 25.04 -7.65 6.11
C GLN A 266 24.38 -7.59 7.48
N GLY A 267 25.02 -8.16 8.49
CA GLY A 267 24.47 -8.17 9.83
C GLY A 267 25.39 -8.83 10.85
N VAL A 268 24.88 -8.94 12.08
CA VAL A 268 25.61 -9.62 13.16
C VAL A 268 25.65 -11.12 12.87
N GLY A 269 26.85 -11.67 12.72
CA GLY A 269 27.03 -13.09 12.42
C GLY A 269 27.17 -13.43 10.94
N ILE A 270 26.93 -12.48 10.06
CA ILE A 270 27.17 -12.63 8.61
C ILE A 270 28.66 -12.36 8.33
N ALA A 271 29.27 -13.19 7.52
CA ALA A 271 30.71 -13.07 7.15
C ALA A 271 30.94 -11.71 6.45
N ALA A 272 32.18 -11.20 6.59
CA ALA A 272 32.59 -10.02 5.84
C ALA A 272 32.53 -10.33 4.33
N GLY A 273 31.66 -9.68 3.61
CA GLY A 273 31.34 -9.95 2.20
C GLY A 273 29.87 -10.23 1.94
N GLY A 274 29.09 -10.29 3.03
CA GLY A 274 27.64 -10.52 2.92
C GLY A 274 27.26 -11.98 2.70
N THR A 275 25.97 -12.23 2.62
CA THR A 275 25.38 -13.49 2.14
C THR A 275 24.25 -13.17 1.19
N ASP A 276 23.87 -14.10 0.35
CA ASP A 276 22.76 -13.98 -0.59
C ASP A 276 21.61 -14.85 -0.11
N ALA A 277 20.39 -14.40 -0.35
CA ALA A 277 19.16 -15.13 -0.02
C ALA A 277 18.05 -14.73 -1.00
N ASP A 278 17.01 -15.55 -1.06
CA ASP A 278 15.85 -15.28 -1.88
C ASP A 278 14.69 -14.72 -1.05
N ALA A 279 13.89 -13.83 -1.66
CA ALA A 279 12.62 -13.39 -1.14
C ALA A 279 11.53 -13.69 -2.17
N GLN A 280 10.42 -14.26 -1.72
CA GLN A 280 9.29 -14.58 -2.58
C GLN A 280 7.97 -14.55 -1.82
N ALA A 281 6.88 -14.22 -2.49
CA ALA A 281 5.55 -14.40 -1.94
C ALA A 281 4.51 -14.61 -3.04
N PHE A 282 3.39 -15.17 -2.62
CA PHE A 282 2.19 -15.37 -3.42
C PHE A 282 1.01 -14.70 -2.74
N GLU A 283 0.09 -14.18 -3.56
CA GLU A 283 -1.15 -13.58 -3.08
C GLU A 283 -2.36 -14.09 -3.85
N ALA A 284 -3.52 -14.05 -3.20
CA ALA A 284 -4.81 -14.25 -3.83
C ALA A 284 -5.85 -13.36 -3.17
N GLY A 285 -6.79 -12.85 -3.95
CA GLY A 285 -7.87 -12.06 -3.42
C GLY A 285 -9.10 -12.07 -4.32
N ILE A 286 -10.21 -11.68 -3.72
CA ILE A 286 -11.50 -11.52 -4.39
C ILE A 286 -12.24 -10.33 -3.79
N THR A 287 -12.85 -9.53 -4.64
CA THR A 287 -13.82 -8.51 -4.24
C THR A 287 -15.09 -8.68 -5.05
N THR A 288 -16.24 -8.50 -4.41
CA THR A 288 -17.53 -8.58 -5.09
C THR A 288 -18.54 -7.61 -4.48
N THR A 289 -19.44 -7.13 -5.31
CA THR A 289 -20.56 -6.30 -4.88
C THR A 289 -21.88 -6.93 -5.32
N VAL A 290 -22.74 -7.16 -4.35
CA VAL A 290 -24.10 -7.68 -4.55
C VAL A 290 -25.06 -6.67 -3.98
N MET A 291 -25.89 -6.05 -4.83
CA MET A 291 -26.73 -4.90 -4.46
C MET A 291 -25.89 -3.78 -3.81
N ASN A 292 -26.11 -3.51 -2.52
CA ASN A 292 -25.42 -2.47 -1.75
C ASN A 292 -24.34 -3.03 -0.82
N ILE A 293 -24.04 -4.33 -0.89
CA ILE A 293 -23.07 -5.00 -0.03
C ILE A 293 -21.82 -5.30 -0.85
N GLY A 294 -20.70 -4.77 -0.41
CA GLY A 294 -19.36 -5.09 -0.92
C GLY A 294 -18.65 -6.06 0.02
N LEU A 295 -18.01 -7.08 -0.52
CA LEU A 295 -17.21 -8.06 0.22
C LEU A 295 -15.84 -8.16 -0.41
N THR A 296 -14.79 -8.16 0.42
CA THR A 296 -13.40 -8.39 -0.01
C THR A 296 -12.75 -9.41 0.89
N ALA A 297 -12.02 -10.35 0.29
CA ALA A 297 -11.16 -11.30 0.97
C ALA A 297 -9.80 -11.34 0.27
N TYR A 298 -8.72 -11.36 1.03
CA TYR A 298 -7.35 -11.39 0.54
C TYR A 298 -6.47 -12.20 1.47
N ALA A 299 -5.47 -12.88 0.91
CA ALA A 299 -4.43 -13.56 1.66
C ALA A 299 -3.11 -13.55 0.88
N TYR A 300 -1.99 -13.57 1.61
CA TYR A 300 -0.64 -13.78 1.09
C TYR A 300 0.14 -14.75 1.97
N SER A 301 1.18 -15.35 1.39
CA SER A 301 2.17 -16.16 2.09
C SER A 301 3.50 -16.03 1.35
N GLY A 302 4.60 -15.96 2.08
CA GLY A 302 5.93 -15.78 1.51
C GLY A 302 7.06 -16.05 2.47
N GLU A 303 8.27 -16.06 1.92
CA GLU A 303 9.54 -16.24 2.61
C GLU A 303 10.43 -15.03 2.28
N GLY A 304 11.09 -14.45 3.28
CA GLY A 304 11.90 -13.24 3.11
C GLY A 304 11.12 -11.95 2.84
N ALA A 305 9.80 -12.01 2.74
CA ALA A 305 8.95 -10.90 2.34
C ALA A 305 8.70 -9.87 3.44
N GLY A 306 8.74 -10.29 4.70
CA GLY A 306 8.30 -9.44 5.81
C GLY A 306 6.78 -9.28 5.87
N THR A 307 6.29 -8.36 6.69
CA THR A 307 4.85 -8.17 6.93
C THR A 307 4.32 -6.79 6.59
N THR A 308 5.18 -5.77 6.56
CA THR A 308 4.78 -4.36 6.38
C THR A 308 5.25 -3.79 5.03
N GLY A 309 6.47 -3.32 4.96
CA GLY A 309 7.13 -3.00 3.69
C GLY A 309 7.80 -4.24 3.14
N MET A 310 8.05 -4.27 1.85
CA MET A 310 8.72 -5.41 1.23
C MET A 310 10.08 -5.63 1.86
N LEU A 311 10.36 -6.87 2.21
CA LEU A 311 11.58 -7.36 2.87
C LEU A 311 11.85 -6.79 4.28
N THR A 312 11.00 -5.91 4.79
CA THR A 312 11.17 -5.40 6.16
C THR A 312 11.02 -6.54 7.16
N ARG A 313 12.10 -6.82 7.90
CA ARG A 313 12.22 -7.96 8.82
C ARG A 313 12.01 -9.33 8.17
N GLY A 314 12.12 -9.43 6.84
CA GLY A 314 12.05 -10.69 6.13
C GLY A 314 13.23 -11.61 6.43
N PHE A 315 14.34 -11.09 7.00
CA PHE A 315 15.54 -11.87 7.30
C PHE A 315 15.97 -11.70 8.77
N ASP A 316 16.51 -12.77 9.36
CA ASP A 316 17.10 -12.73 10.68
C ASP A 316 18.52 -12.11 10.66
N ALA A 317 19.15 -11.97 11.83
CA ALA A 317 20.49 -11.38 11.94
C ALA A 317 21.60 -12.20 11.27
N THR A 318 21.34 -13.43 10.85
CA THR A 318 22.26 -14.31 10.11
C THR A 318 22.00 -14.30 8.60
N GLY A 319 20.95 -13.60 8.14
CA GLY A 319 20.54 -13.55 6.74
C GLY A 319 19.61 -14.69 6.32
N SER A 320 19.12 -15.50 7.26
CA SER A 320 18.12 -16.53 6.96
C SER A 320 16.74 -15.89 6.80
N ALA A 321 16.02 -16.26 5.75
CA ALA A 321 14.68 -15.79 5.49
C ALA A 321 13.70 -16.26 6.57
N ARG A 322 12.73 -15.40 6.91
CA ARG A 322 11.59 -15.71 7.77
C ARG A 322 10.35 -15.92 6.93
N ASP A 323 9.52 -16.87 7.34
CA ASP A 323 8.20 -17.02 6.76
C ASP A 323 7.26 -15.91 7.24
N SER A 324 6.40 -15.47 6.34
CA SER A 324 5.36 -14.51 6.65
C SER A 324 4.07 -14.84 5.92
N GLU A 325 2.95 -14.61 6.58
CA GLU A 325 1.61 -14.80 6.03
C GLU A 325 0.68 -13.71 6.54
N GLY A 326 -0.41 -13.49 5.82
CA GLY A 326 -1.44 -12.57 6.27
C GLY A 326 -2.61 -12.50 5.32
N GLY A 327 -3.58 -11.69 5.71
CA GLY A 327 -4.78 -11.48 4.92
C GLY A 327 -5.78 -10.60 5.62
N TYR A 328 -6.82 -10.20 4.90
CA TYR A 328 -7.93 -9.46 5.48
C TYR A 328 -9.28 -9.88 4.89
N LEU A 329 -10.30 -9.67 5.70
CA LEU A 329 -11.71 -9.78 5.32
C LEU A 329 -12.39 -8.43 5.54
N GLN A 330 -13.22 -8.03 4.60
CA GLN A 330 -13.92 -6.76 4.65
C GLN A 330 -15.35 -6.90 4.15
N ALA A 331 -16.27 -6.24 4.84
CA ALA A 331 -17.65 -6.08 4.41
C ALA A 331 -18.05 -4.61 4.46
N THR A 332 -18.71 -4.13 3.42
CA THR A 332 -19.24 -2.76 3.33
C THR A 332 -20.71 -2.77 2.95
N TYR A 333 -21.44 -1.77 3.38
CA TYR A 333 -22.85 -1.56 3.03
C TYR A 333 -23.11 -0.09 2.68
N VAL A 334 -23.66 0.15 1.50
CA VAL A 334 -24.09 1.51 1.09
C VAL A 334 -25.56 1.71 1.48
N THR A 335 -25.78 2.63 2.41
CA THR A 335 -27.11 2.97 2.91
C THR A 335 -27.93 3.72 1.85
N PRO A 336 -29.28 3.84 2.02
CA PRO A 336 -30.09 4.67 1.15
C PRO A 336 -29.69 6.17 1.12
N MET A 337 -28.95 6.65 2.13
CA MET A 337 -28.39 8.01 2.18
C MET A 337 -26.99 8.10 1.57
N TYR A 338 -26.57 7.06 0.83
CA TYR A 338 -25.25 6.95 0.20
C TYR A 338 -24.06 6.88 1.17
N THR A 339 -24.27 6.80 2.48
CA THR A 339 -23.20 6.53 3.44
C THR A 339 -22.71 5.10 3.24
N LYS A 340 -21.43 4.91 2.97
CA LYS A 340 -20.79 3.60 3.01
C LYS A 340 -20.35 3.30 4.43
N LEU A 341 -20.93 2.30 5.07
CA LEU A 341 -20.51 1.73 6.32
C LEU A 341 -19.62 0.51 6.04
N GLY A 342 -18.59 0.31 6.83
CA GLY A 342 -17.67 -0.81 6.62
C GLY A 342 -17.11 -1.39 7.90
N VAL A 343 -16.76 -2.67 7.84
CA VAL A 343 -15.94 -3.36 8.84
C VAL A 343 -14.88 -4.17 8.12
N ALA A 344 -13.65 -4.10 8.61
CA ALA A 344 -12.52 -4.87 8.10
C ALA A 344 -11.76 -5.48 9.28
N TYR A 345 -11.34 -6.74 9.12
CA TYR A 345 -10.40 -7.41 10.02
C TYR A 345 -9.22 -7.91 9.18
N GLY A 346 -8.02 -7.63 9.63
CA GLY A 346 -6.80 -8.07 8.98
C GLY A 346 -5.76 -8.55 9.97
N VAL A 347 -4.89 -9.45 9.52
CA VAL A 347 -3.80 -10.05 10.30
C VAL A 347 -2.58 -10.25 9.43
N SER A 348 -1.40 -9.98 9.98
CA SER A 348 -0.10 -10.32 9.39
C SER A 348 0.77 -11.00 10.45
N LYS A 349 1.39 -12.12 10.09
CA LYS A 349 2.24 -12.95 10.95
C LYS A 349 3.63 -13.03 10.38
N LEU A 350 4.60 -13.10 11.27
CA LEU A 350 6.00 -13.29 10.98
C LEU A 350 6.54 -14.42 11.87
N ASP A 351 7.04 -15.47 11.26
CA ASP A 351 7.66 -16.57 12.01
C ASP A 351 9.07 -16.19 12.44
N ASP A 352 9.51 -16.72 13.58
CA ASP A 352 10.85 -16.56 14.09
C ASP A 352 11.77 -17.70 13.66
N ASN A 353 13.06 -17.39 13.51
CA ASN A 353 14.11 -18.37 13.25
C ASN A 353 14.89 -18.68 14.54
N THR A 354 15.77 -19.69 14.47
CA THR A 354 16.64 -20.06 15.60
C THR A 354 17.49 -18.88 16.11
N ALA A 355 17.91 -17.98 15.22
CA ALA A 355 18.70 -16.79 15.57
C ALA A 355 17.85 -15.70 16.27
N ASP A 356 16.53 -15.85 16.33
CA ASP A 356 15.61 -14.93 16.98
C ASP A 356 15.28 -15.31 18.42
N ALA A 357 15.76 -16.45 18.88
CA ALA A 357 15.49 -16.94 20.22
C ALA A 357 15.78 -15.87 21.30
N GLY A 358 14.77 -15.54 22.10
CA GLY A 358 14.84 -14.54 23.16
C GLY A 358 14.78 -13.08 22.70
N LYS A 359 14.52 -12.81 21.43
CA LYS A 359 14.30 -11.46 20.90
C LYS A 359 12.84 -11.06 21.04
N ASN A 360 12.60 -9.77 21.33
CA ASN A 360 11.27 -9.18 21.31
C ASN A 360 10.90 -8.83 19.86
N LEU A 361 10.62 -9.85 19.03
CA LEU A 361 10.20 -9.74 17.65
C LEU A 361 8.68 -9.90 17.55
N VAL A 362 8.04 -9.16 16.67
CA VAL A 362 6.62 -9.31 16.39
C VAL A 362 6.33 -10.70 15.84
N LYS A 363 5.32 -11.35 16.39
CA LYS A 363 4.75 -12.62 15.93
C LYS A 363 3.53 -12.36 15.04
N GLU A 364 2.66 -11.46 15.51
CA GLU A 364 1.42 -11.13 14.83
C GLU A 364 1.07 -9.65 15.03
N ASN A 365 0.61 -9.00 13.97
CA ASN A 365 -0.13 -7.75 14.02
C ASN A 365 -1.54 -8.00 13.52
N ASN A 366 -2.56 -7.64 14.28
CA ASN A 366 -3.93 -7.68 13.83
C ASN A 366 -4.63 -6.33 14.00
N ARG A 367 -5.70 -6.14 13.25
CA ARG A 367 -6.49 -4.91 13.26
C ARG A 367 -7.95 -5.20 12.95
N ILE A 368 -8.84 -4.59 13.72
CA ILE A 368 -10.24 -4.43 13.34
C ILE A 368 -10.53 -2.95 13.13
N THR A 369 -11.18 -2.59 12.03
CA THR A 369 -11.63 -1.23 11.75
C THR A 369 -13.11 -1.21 11.44
N VAL A 370 -13.83 -0.25 12.02
CA VAL A 370 -15.18 0.14 11.60
C VAL A 370 -15.14 1.56 11.07
N GLY A 371 -15.83 1.82 9.95
CA GLY A 371 -15.76 3.10 9.28
C GLY A 371 -17.09 3.54 8.66
N ALA A 372 -17.26 4.86 8.56
CA ALA A 372 -18.37 5.51 7.87
C ALA A 372 -17.81 6.57 6.91
N TYR A 373 -18.21 6.48 5.65
CA TYR A 373 -17.75 7.33 4.56
C TYR A 373 -18.96 7.96 3.91
N GLN A 374 -19.17 9.28 4.14
CA GLN A 374 -20.33 10.02 3.70
C GLN A 374 -20.00 10.98 2.56
N PRO A 375 -20.37 10.69 1.31
CA PRO A 375 -20.29 11.66 0.24
C PRO A 375 -21.20 12.85 0.54
N LEU A 376 -20.64 14.06 0.63
CA LEU A 376 -21.41 15.31 0.68
C LEU A 376 -21.66 15.86 -0.73
N THR A 377 -20.72 15.65 -1.60
CA THR A 377 -20.81 15.94 -3.03
C THR A 377 -20.18 14.78 -3.82
N LYS A 378 -20.19 14.85 -5.15
CA LYS A 378 -19.46 13.89 -5.98
C LYS A 378 -17.93 13.92 -5.79
N HIS A 379 -17.40 14.95 -5.12
CA HIS A 379 -15.98 15.18 -4.93
C HIS A 379 -15.55 15.14 -3.46
N LEU A 380 -16.43 15.50 -2.52
CA LEU A 380 -16.11 15.64 -1.10
C LEU A 380 -16.75 14.52 -0.30
N ILE A 381 -15.92 13.79 0.45
CA ILE A 381 -16.30 12.68 1.32
C ILE A 381 -15.87 13.02 2.75
N LEU A 382 -16.80 12.95 3.71
CA LEU A 382 -16.49 12.94 5.13
C LEU A 382 -16.21 11.50 5.57
N VAL A 383 -15.25 11.33 6.45
CA VAL A 383 -14.81 10.03 6.94
C VAL A 383 -14.74 10.03 8.46
N ALA A 384 -15.21 8.96 9.07
CA ALA A 384 -15.01 8.66 10.47
C ALA A 384 -14.65 7.18 10.61
N GLU A 385 -13.58 6.87 11.33
CA GLU A 385 -13.11 5.50 11.58
C GLU A 385 -12.77 5.31 13.06
N PHE A 386 -12.94 4.07 13.50
CA PHE A 386 -12.35 3.53 14.72
C PHE A 386 -11.58 2.27 14.36
N SER A 387 -10.32 2.19 14.78
CA SER A 387 -9.47 1.02 14.63
C SER A 387 -8.93 0.58 15.98
N HIS A 388 -8.93 -0.73 16.21
CA HIS A 388 -8.20 -1.38 17.29
C HIS A 388 -7.09 -2.22 16.67
N VAL A 389 -5.86 -2.00 17.13
CA VAL A 389 -4.65 -2.66 16.62
C VAL A 389 -3.99 -3.39 17.78
N GLU A 390 -3.57 -4.63 17.56
CA GLU A 390 -2.86 -5.45 18.52
C GLU A 390 -1.59 -6.01 17.89
N SER A 391 -0.52 -6.11 18.71
CA SER A 391 0.76 -6.67 18.31
C SER A 391 1.24 -7.66 19.34
N GLU A 392 1.37 -8.94 18.95
CA GLU A 392 1.91 -10.02 19.76
C GLU A 392 3.41 -10.19 19.53
N SER A 393 4.14 -10.61 20.57
CA SER A 393 5.56 -10.94 20.50
C SER A 393 5.80 -12.45 20.50
N HIS A 394 6.88 -12.90 19.85
CA HIS A 394 7.43 -14.25 20.07
C HIS A 394 7.97 -14.44 21.50
N LEU A 395 8.34 -13.34 22.18
CA LEU A 395 8.85 -13.41 23.53
C LEU A 395 7.70 -13.55 24.54
N SER A 396 7.51 -14.74 25.10
CA SER A 396 6.42 -15.07 26.03
C SER A 396 6.38 -14.24 27.32
N THR A 397 7.45 -13.52 27.64
CA THR A 397 7.53 -12.60 28.80
C THR A 397 7.09 -11.19 28.46
N GLN A 398 6.87 -10.88 27.19
CA GLN A 398 6.37 -9.61 26.71
C GLN A 398 4.84 -9.65 26.67
N SER A 399 4.17 -8.66 27.25
CA SER A 399 2.73 -8.49 27.06
C SER A 399 2.42 -8.06 25.64
N ASP A 400 1.25 -8.42 25.16
CA ASP A 400 0.73 -7.91 23.90
C ASP A 400 0.52 -6.39 24.00
N SER A 401 0.82 -5.70 22.92
CA SER A 401 0.63 -4.25 22.81
C SER A 401 -0.68 -3.97 22.10
N GLU A 402 -1.46 -3.01 22.59
CA GLU A 402 -2.75 -2.64 22.03
C GLU A 402 -2.83 -1.13 21.79
N GLN A 403 -3.54 -0.72 20.75
CA GLN A 403 -3.76 0.69 20.41
C GLN A 403 -5.17 0.89 19.86
N ASP A 404 -5.90 1.85 20.44
CA ASP A 404 -7.17 2.33 19.94
C ASP A 404 -6.97 3.65 19.17
N ILE A 405 -7.53 3.73 17.97
CA ILE A 405 -7.38 4.88 17.07
C ILE A 405 -8.77 5.34 16.64
N MET A 406 -9.10 6.60 16.93
CA MET A 406 -10.29 7.26 16.41
C MET A 406 -9.86 8.37 15.45
N SER A 407 -10.44 8.41 14.27
CA SER A 407 -10.18 9.45 13.30
C SER A 407 -11.45 10.03 12.70
N VAL A 408 -11.41 11.34 12.43
CA VAL A 408 -12.44 12.05 11.70
C VAL A 408 -11.79 13.04 10.75
N GLY A 409 -12.29 13.12 9.51
CA GLY A 409 -11.71 14.01 8.52
C GLY A 409 -12.49 14.05 7.24
N ALA A 410 -11.85 14.55 6.21
CA ALA A 410 -12.43 14.67 4.88
C ALA A 410 -11.39 14.44 3.80
N ILE A 411 -11.86 13.97 2.65
CA ILE A 411 -11.07 13.87 1.43
C ILE A 411 -11.85 14.51 0.28
N LEU A 412 -11.19 15.37 -0.49
CA LEU A 412 -11.72 16.00 -1.68
C LEU A 412 -10.92 15.56 -2.90
N PHE A 413 -11.62 15.08 -3.92
CA PHE A 413 -11.06 14.71 -5.22
C PHE A 413 -11.41 15.76 -6.29
N PHE A 414 -10.53 15.99 -7.25
CA PHE A 414 -10.72 16.91 -8.38
C PHE A 414 -10.03 16.44 -9.65
#